data_1d4e22e1e3451dd5c79a36212d0913b7
#
_entry.id   1d4e22e1e3451dd5c79a36212d0913b7
#
_cell.length_a   1.000
_cell.length_b   1.000
_cell.length_c   1.000
_cell.angle_alpha   90.00
_cell.angle_beta   90.00
_cell.angle_gamma   90.00
#
_symmetry.space_group_name_H-M   'P 1'
#
loop_
_entity.id
_entity.type
_entity.pdbx_description
1 polymer ?
#
loop_
_entity_poly.entity_id
_entity_poly.type
_entity_poly.pdbx_seq_one_letter_code
_entity_poly.pdbx_strand_id
1 'polypeptide(L)'
;MTAEILANQQGFCYENGVTERVNALPPLTFWTLSEARMAKIKLHPESDPRKPLTAERLREILHYNQETGIFTWRVARKGTGGAGSVAGRVNSRNGYIDIGIDYKRYLGHRLAWLYMTGVWPKNDMDHRDRNRANNEWENLREATRSQNLANTTKRKDCATPFKGVQRNGKGWQAVIMARGVRKCLGTYANPEDAAAAYRRAALALNGEFAT
;
A
#
# COMPACT_ATOMS: atom_id res chain seq x y z
N MET A 1 -24.33 -30.48 21.97
CA MET A 1 -24.64 -31.52 20.99
C MET A 1 -24.23 -30.96 19.63
N THR A 2 -23.07 -31.38 19.15
CA THR A 2 -22.48 -30.99 17.86
C THR A 2 -23.10 -31.90 16.79
N ALA A 3 -23.84 -31.35 15.83
CA ALA A 3 -24.33 -32.09 14.69
C ALA A 3 -23.16 -32.33 13.71
N GLU A 4 -22.77 -33.58 13.51
CA GLU A 4 -21.85 -34.00 12.46
C GLU A 4 -22.60 -34.01 11.12
N ILE A 5 -22.12 -33.17 10.19
CA ILE A 5 -22.59 -33.15 8.80
C ILE A 5 -21.78 -34.20 8.04
N LEU A 6 -22.39 -35.32 7.71
CA LEU A 6 -21.80 -36.33 6.83
C LEU A 6 -22.22 -36.03 5.38
N ALA A 7 -21.26 -35.63 4.56
CA ALA A 7 -21.46 -35.53 3.12
C ALA A 7 -21.18 -36.88 2.44
N ASN A 8 -22.09 -37.37 1.61
CA ASN A 8 -21.85 -38.56 0.80
C ASN A 8 -21.19 -38.22 -0.54
N GLN A 9 -20.59 -39.21 -1.17
CA GLN A 9 -19.85 -39.08 -2.43
C GLN A 9 -20.68 -38.62 -3.65
N GLN A 10 -21.97 -38.32 -3.48
CA GLN A 10 -22.87 -37.87 -4.55
C GLN A 10 -23.30 -36.40 -4.41
N GLY A 11 -22.76 -35.63 -3.45
CA GLY A 11 -22.99 -34.18 -3.35
C GLY A 11 -24.37 -33.77 -2.79
N PHE A 12 -24.99 -34.56 -1.92
CA PHE A 12 -26.22 -34.22 -1.22
C PHE A 12 -26.00 -34.06 0.27
N CYS A 13 -26.47 -32.93 0.84
CA CYS A 13 -26.56 -32.75 2.28
C CYS A 13 -28.00 -32.96 2.73
N TYR A 14 -28.19 -33.66 3.86
CA TYR A 14 -29.48 -33.88 4.47
C TYR A 14 -29.59 -33.06 5.75
N GLU A 15 -30.53 -32.13 5.76
CA GLU A 15 -30.99 -31.46 6.96
C GLU A 15 -32.52 -31.36 6.90
N ASN A 16 -33.23 -31.90 7.91
CA ASN A 16 -34.66 -31.78 8.12
C ASN A 16 -35.58 -32.18 6.96
N GLY A 17 -35.24 -33.24 6.20
CA GLY A 17 -36.18 -33.85 5.25
C GLY A 17 -36.49 -33.09 3.97
N VAL A 18 -35.73 -32.03 3.66
CA VAL A 18 -35.85 -31.29 2.40
C VAL A 18 -34.55 -31.49 1.59
N THR A 19 -34.70 -32.00 0.36
CA THR A 19 -33.60 -32.13 -0.58
C THR A 19 -33.42 -30.81 -1.36
N GLU A 20 -32.53 -29.95 -0.97
CA GLU A 20 -32.09 -28.84 -1.81
C GLU A 20 -30.83 -29.22 -2.59
N ARG A 21 -30.85 -28.99 -3.90
CA ARG A 21 -29.66 -29.06 -4.75
C ARG A 21 -28.76 -27.88 -4.43
N VAL A 22 -27.74 -28.09 -3.61
CA VAL A 22 -26.65 -27.12 -3.50
C VAL A 22 -25.86 -27.18 -4.81
N ASN A 23 -25.83 -26.06 -5.56
CA ASN A 23 -24.91 -25.89 -6.64
C ASN A 23 -23.48 -25.91 -6.03
N ALA A 24 -22.91 -27.12 -5.99
CA ALA A 24 -21.51 -27.28 -5.60
C ALA A 24 -20.67 -26.44 -6.54
N LEU A 25 -19.90 -25.52 -5.96
CA LEU A 25 -18.78 -24.91 -6.68
C LEU A 25 -17.96 -26.05 -7.29
N PRO A 26 -17.58 -25.98 -8.57
CA PRO A 26 -16.81 -27.04 -9.19
C PRO A 26 -15.52 -27.22 -8.37
N PRO A 27 -15.06 -28.47 -8.15
CA PRO A 27 -13.80 -28.74 -7.50
C PRO A 27 -12.71 -27.99 -8.27
N LEU A 28 -11.71 -27.46 -7.55
CA LEU A 28 -10.50 -26.89 -8.12
C LEU A 28 -9.80 -27.96 -8.97
N THR A 29 -10.35 -28.22 -10.14
CA THR A 29 -9.72 -29.08 -11.13
C THR A 29 -8.52 -28.34 -11.65
N PHE A 30 -7.36 -28.97 -11.49
CA PHE A 30 -6.14 -28.65 -12.19
C PHE A 30 -6.46 -28.19 -13.61
N TRP A 31 -6.23 -26.94 -13.89
CA TRP A 31 -6.25 -26.41 -15.24
C TRP A 31 -5.25 -27.23 -16.06
N THR A 32 -5.73 -27.99 -17.02
CA THR A 32 -4.81 -28.73 -17.88
C THR A 32 -4.00 -27.75 -18.70
N LEU A 33 -2.72 -28.06 -18.89
CA LEU A 33 -1.76 -27.26 -19.69
C LEU A 33 -2.24 -26.92 -21.11
N SER A 34 -3.31 -27.58 -21.60
CA SER A 34 -3.93 -27.30 -22.89
C SER A 34 -4.85 -26.08 -22.87
N GLU A 35 -5.56 -25.84 -21.76
CA GLU A 35 -6.43 -24.66 -21.63
C GLU A 35 -5.66 -23.38 -21.38
N ALA A 36 -4.52 -23.46 -20.70
CA ALA A 36 -3.59 -22.35 -20.56
C ALA A 36 -2.96 -21.90 -21.92
N ARG A 37 -2.93 -22.77 -22.92
CA ARG A 37 -2.40 -22.46 -24.26
C ARG A 37 -3.40 -21.73 -25.17
N MET A 38 -4.69 -21.81 -24.89
CA MET A 38 -5.74 -21.16 -25.70
C MET A 38 -6.12 -19.74 -25.26
N ALA A 39 -5.74 -19.33 -24.06
CA ALA A 39 -5.86 -17.94 -23.64
C ALA A 39 -4.72 -17.08 -24.22
N LYS A 40 -4.61 -17.01 -25.54
CA LYS A 40 -4.11 -15.79 -26.18
C LYS A 40 -5.12 -14.72 -25.83
N ILE A 41 -4.93 -14.09 -24.66
CA ILE A 41 -5.69 -12.92 -24.27
C ILE A 41 -5.41 -11.89 -25.36
N LYS A 42 -6.32 -11.77 -26.31
CA LYS A 42 -6.49 -10.56 -27.11
C LYS A 42 -6.46 -9.45 -26.09
N LEU A 43 -5.55 -8.51 -26.23
CA LEU A 43 -5.58 -7.24 -25.50
C LEU A 43 -7.05 -6.84 -25.43
N HIS A 44 -7.64 -6.87 -24.24
CA HIS A 44 -9.05 -6.58 -24.06
C HIS A 44 -9.32 -5.19 -24.66
N PRO A 45 -10.39 -4.99 -25.44
CA PRO A 45 -10.74 -3.67 -26.00
C PRO A 45 -10.95 -2.58 -24.95
N GLU A 46 -10.92 -2.93 -23.67
CA GLU A 46 -10.99 -2.00 -22.54
C GLU A 46 -9.66 -1.36 -22.12
N SER A 47 -8.53 -1.70 -22.74
CA SER A 47 -7.24 -1.04 -22.47
C SER A 47 -7.16 0.32 -23.19
N ASP A 48 -8.18 1.16 -23.08
CA ASP A 48 -8.07 2.55 -23.53
C ASP A 48 -7.16 3.30 -22.55
N PRO A 49 -5.95 3.73 -22.98
CA PRO A 49 -5.01 4.43 -22.10
C PRO A 49 -5.56 5.76 -21.58
N ARG A 50 -6.70 6.24 -22.10
CA ARG A 50 -7.39 7.44 -21.62
C ARG A 50 -8.30 7.17 -20.44
N LYS A 51 -8.79 5.93 -20.27
CA LYS A 51 -9.62 5.55 -19.13
C LYS A 51 -8.79 5.42 -17.85
N PRO A 52 -9.33 5.80 -16.68
CA PRO A 52 -8.68 5.52 -15.39
C PRO A 52 -8.67 4.02 -15.14
N LEU A 53 -7.59 3.52 -14.54
CA LEU A 53 -7.50 2.14 -14.09
C LEU A 53 -8.52 1.91 -12.97
N THR A 54 -9.37 0.90 -13.11
CA THR A 54 -10.34 0.48 -12.10
C THR A 54 -9.77 -0.63 -11.22
N ALA A 55 -10.36 -0.85 -10.05
CA ALA A 55 -9.96 -1.91 -9.13
C ALA A 55 -10.21 -3.31 -9.72
N GLU A 56 -11.30 -3.49 -10.47
CA GLU A 56 -11.65 -4.73 -11.16
C GLU A 56 -10.55 -5.06 -12.18
N ARG A 57 -10.22 -4.10 -13.04
CA ARG A 57 -9.16 -4.29 -14.03
C ARG A 57 -7.81 -4.58 -13.38
N LEU A 58 -7.49 -3.89 -12.29
CA LEU A 58 -6.27 -4.14 -11.53
C LEU A 58 -6.21 -5.58 -11.01
N ARG A 59 -7.31 -6.09 -10.42
CA ARG A 59 -7.40 -7.46 -9.87
C ARG A 59 -7.39 -8.53 -10.96
N GLU A 60 -7.84 -8.24 -12.18
CA GLU A 60 -7.74 -9.15 -13.32
C GLU A 60 -6.28 -9.40 -13.72
N ILE A 61 -5.48 -8.36 -13.78
CA ILE A 61 -4.12 -8.41 -14.34
C ILE A 61 -3.02 -8.62 -13.31
N LEU A 62 -3.25 -8.22 -12.05
CA LEU A 62 -2.30 -8.33 -10.95
C LEU A 62 -2.91 -9.06 -9.76
N HIS A 63 -2.08 -9.80 -9.07
CA HIS A 63 -2.32 -10.28 -7.71
C HIS A 63 -1.47 -9.46 -6.74
N TYR A 64 -2.08 -9.01 -5.65
CA TYR A 64 -1.39 -8.30 -4.58
C TYR A 64 -1.37 -9.17 -3.32
N ASN A 65 -0.18 -9.39 -2.76
CA ASN A 65 -0.01 -10.03 -1.46
C ASN A 65 0.09 -8.93 -0.40
N GLN A 66 -0.89 -8.86 0.48
CA GLN A 66 -0.99 -7.81 1.49
C GLN A 66 0.08 -7.88 2.59
N GLU A 67 0.61 -9.10 2.86
CA GLU A 67 1.62 -9.34 3.91
C GLU A 67 3.02 -8.95 3.45
N THR A 68 3.32 -9.14 2.15
CA THR A 68 4.64 -8.83 1.59
C THR A 68 4.68 -7.53 0.79
N GLY A 69 3.53 -6.93 0.50
CA GLY A 69 3.42 -5.75 -0.34
C GLY A 69 3.75 -5.97 -1.82
N ILE A 70 3.91 -7.24 -2.24
CA ILE A 70 4.38 -7.60 -3.58
C ILE A 70 3.20 -7.79 -4.53
N PHE A 71 3.32 -7.20 -5.72
CA PHE A 71 2.45 -7.48 -6.85
C PHE A 71 3.06 -8.52 -7.77
N THR A 72 2.24 -9.45 -8.26
CA THR A 72 2.61 -10.44 -9.28
C THR A 72 1.64 -10.41 -10.46
N TRP A 73 2.15 -10.65 -11.66
CA TRP A 73 1.32 -10.69 -12.86
C TRP A 73 0.46 -11.95 -12.89
N ARG A 74 -0.83 -11.79 -13.07
CA ARG A 74 -1.76 -12.90 -13.32
C ARG A 74 -1.77 -13.34 -14.78
N VAL A 75 -1.38 -12.43 -15.68
CA VAL A 75 -1.41 -12.63 -17.13
C VAL A 75 0.01 -12.59 -17.71
N ALA A 76 0.25 -13.39 -18.72
CA ALA A 76 1.52 -13.33 -19.44
C ALA A 76 1.60 -12.04 -20.25
N ARG A 77 2.76 -11.36 -20.20
CA ARG A 77 3.03 -10.12 -20.93
C ARG A 77 4.11 -10.33 -21.97
N LYS A 78 3.98 -9.66 -23.10
CA LYS A 78 4.98 -9.70 -24.17
C LYS A 78 6.29 -9.07 -23.69
N GLY A 79 7.37 -9.85 -23.62
CA GLY A 79 8.72 -9.35 -23.37
C GLY A 79 9.18 -9.19 -21.90
N THR A 80 8.33 -9.35 -20.89
CA THR A 80 8.70 -9.05 -19.49
C THR A 80 8.15 -10.04 -18.47
N GLY A 81 8.52 -11.29 -18.58
CA GLY A 81 8.10 -12.31 -17.61
C GLY A 81 6.69 -12.85 -17.84
N GLY A 82 6.49 -14.11 -17.44
CA GLY A 82 5.21 -14.82 -17.52
C GLY A 82 4.27 -14.47 -16.37
N ALA A 83 3.10 -15.10 -16.39
CA ALA A 83 2.20 -15.10 -15.23
C ALA A 83 2.98 -15.61 -13.99
N GLY A 84 2.70 -15.03 -12.81
CA GLY A 84 3.41 -15.32 -11.57
C GLY A 84 4.68 -14.48 -11.33
N SER A 85 5.21 -13.79 -12.35
CA SER A 85 6.39 -12.93 -12.15
C SER A 85 6.06 -11.67 -11.34
N VAL A 86 7.06 -11.20 -10.58
CA VAL A 86 6.92 -9.97 -9.78
C VAL A 86 6.69 -8.76 -10.69
N ALA A 87 5.72 -7.93 -10.32
CA ALA A 87 5.38 -6.73 -11.05
C ALA A 87 6.04 -5.49 -10.42
N GLY A 88 6.62 -4.67 -11.29
CA GLY A 88 7.24 -3.41 -10.87
C GLY A 88 8.72 -3.50 -10.54
N ARG A 89 9.29 -2.33 -10.29
CA ARG A 89 10.69 -2.16 -9.91
C ARG A 89 10.84 -0.95 -9.01
N VAL A 90 11.84 -0.98 -8.16
CA VAL A 90 12.21 0.20 -7.35
C VAL A 90 12.75 1.28 -8.27
N ASN A 91 12.17 2.46 -8.19
CA ASN A 91 12.66 3.66 -8.87
C ASN A 91 13.85 4.24 -8.09
N SER A 92 15.04 4.21 -8.69
CA SER A 92 16.29 4.66 -8.04
C SER A 92 16.29 6.14 -7.63
N ARG A 93 15.46 6.98 -8.26
CA ARG A 93 15.41 8.43 -7.95
C ARG A 93 14.61 8.74 -6.69
N ASN A 94 13.52 8.01 -6.45
CA ASN A 94 12.59 8.32 -5.38
C ASN A 94 12.33 7.17 -4.40
N GLY A 95 12.81 5.95 -4.69
CA GLY A 95 12.69 4.77 -3.85
C GLY A 95 11.32 4.08 -3.87
N TYR A 96 10.35 4.59 -4.62
CA TYR A 96 9.04 3.94 -4.76
C TYR A 96 9.08 2.78 -5.77
N ILE A 97 8.14 1.85 -5.63
CA ILE A 97 7.92 0.82 -6.65
C ILE A 97 7.00 1.39 -7.73
N ASP A 98 7.49 1.40 -8.97
CA ASP A 98 6.74 1.79 -10.17
C ASP A 98 6.27 0.52 -10.92
N ILE A 99 4.97 0.45 -11.22
CA ILE A 99 4.35 -0.63 -12.00
C ILE A 99 3.73 -0.04 -13.26
N GLY A 100 4.13 -0.56 -14.42
CA GLY A 100 3.60 -0.14 -15.72
C GLY A 100 2.37 -0.97 -16.11
N ILE A 101 1.20 -0.34 -16.23
CA ILE A 101 -0.07 -0.95 -16.64
C ILE A 101 -0.63 -0.11 -17.78
N ASP A 102 -1.01 -0.75 -18.89
CA ASP A 102 -1.68 -0.13 -20.04
C ASP A 102 -1.02 1.21 -20.45
N TYR A 103 0.31 1.17 -20.67
CA TYR A 103 1.17 2.30 -21.06
C TYR A 103 1.31 3.43 -20.03
N LYS A 104 0.73 3.30 -18.83
CA LYS A 104 0.89 4.25 -17.71
C LYS A 104 1.72 3.66 -16.58
N ARG A 105 2.41 4.52 -15.86
CA ARG A 105 3.13 4.14 -14.64
C ARG A 105 2.31 4.52 -13.42
N TYR A 106 2.23 3.58 -12.49
CA TYR A 106 1.54 3.74 -11.23
C TYR A 106 2.48 3.42 -10.08
N LEU A 107 2.31 4.14 -8.97
CA LEU A 107 3.04 3.86 -7.74
C LEU A 107 2.42 2.66 -7.02
N GLY A 108 3.27 1.70 -6.61
CA GLY A 108 2.82 0.44 -5.99
C GLY A 108 1.90 0.63 -4.79
N HIS A 109 2.25 1.54 -3.87
CA HIS A 109 1.40 1.84 -2.70
C HIS A 109 0.01 2.36 -3.06
N ARG A 110 -0.13 3.15 -4.14
CA ARG A 110 -1.44 3.62 -4.61
C ARG A 110 -2.25 2.51 -5.26
N LEU A 111 -1.57 1.58 -5.94
CA LEU A 111 -2.21 0.37 -6.48
C LEU A 111 -2.65 -0.58 -5.35
N ALA A 112 -1.84 -0.73 -4.30
CA ALA A 112 -2.22 -1.52 -3.12
C ALA A 112 -3.49 -0.97 -2.48
N TRP A 113 -3.57 0.35 -2.32
CA TRP A 113 -4.78 1.02 -1.83
C TRP A 113 -5.99 0.77 -2.73
N LEU A 114 -5.86 0.99 -4.04
CA LEU A 114 -6.93 0.72 -5.01
C LEU A 114 -7.36 -0.76 -4.99
N TYR A 115 -6.39 -1.67 -4.90
CA TYR A 115 -6.65 -3.11 -4.85
C TYR A 115 -7.48 -3.52 -3.64
N MET A 116 -7.13 -2.99 -2.46
CA MET A 116 -7.77 -3.35 -1.19
C MET A 116 -9.11 -2.64 -0.99
N THR A 117 -9.19 -1.34 -1.30
CA THR A 117 -10.36 -0.52 -0.99
C THR A 117 -11.35 -0.36 -2.15
N GLY A 118 -10.94 -0.67 -3.38
CA GLY A 118 -11.76 -0.46 -4.59
C GLY A 118 -11.77 0.98 -5.12
N VAL A 119 -11.17 1.92 -4.39
CA VAL A 119 -11.16 3.35 -4.76
C VAL A 119 -9.74 3.93 -4.69
N TRP A 120 -9.46 4.94 -5.50
CA TRP A 120 -8.19 5.65 -5.43
C TRP A 120 -8.07 6.45 -4.13
N PRO A 121 -6.86 6.53 -3.52
CA PRO A 121 -6.67 7.34 -2.33
C PRO A 121 -6.92 8.82 -2.63
N LYS A 122 -7.67 9.48 -1.76
CA LYS A 122 -8.01 10.92 -1.90
C LYS A 122 -6.84 11.82 -1.52
N ASN A 123 -6.04 11.36 -0.55
CA ASN A 123 -4.89 12.09 -0.03
C ASN A 123 -3.56 11.44 -0.46
N ASP A 124 -2.46 11.94 0.10
CA ASP A 124 -1.15 11.30 -0.05
C ASP A 124 -1.17 9.93 0.64
N MET A 125 -0.33 9.01 0.15
CA MET A 125 -0.05 7.75 0.83
C MET A 125 1.25 7.88 1.61
N ASP A 126 1.24 7.44 2.85
CA ASP A 126 2.38 7.44 3.74
C ASP A 126 2.80 6.00 4.10
N HIS A 127 4.11 5.78 4.24
CA HIS A 127 4.70 4.53 4.71
C HIS A 127 5.09 4.71 6.17
N ARG A 128 4.48 3.95 7.09
CA ARG A 128 4.72 4.05 8.54
C ARG A 128 6.20 3.89 8.89
N ASP A 129 6.88 2.95 8.25
CA ASP A 129 8.31 2.66 8.42
C ASP A 129 9.23 3.59 7.62
N ARG A 130 8.68 4.49 6.79
CA ARG A 130 9.42 5.38 5.88
C ARG A 130 10.20 4.67 4.76
N ASN A 131 10.04 3.36 4.62
CA ASN A 131 10.57 2.59 3.50
C ASN A 131 9.58 2.63 2.33
N ARG A 132 9.87 3.43 1.33
CA ARG A 132 9.03 3.66 0.15
C ARG A 132 8.84 2.43 -0.75
N ALA A 133 9.67 1.40 -0.56
CA ALA A 133 9.57 0.13 -1.27
C ALA A 133 8.71 -0.89 -0.52
N ASN A 134 8.43 -0.68 0.77
CA ASN A 134 7.61 -1.57 1.57
C ASN A 134 6.13 -1.24 1.42
N ASN A 135 5.46 -1.94 0.51
CA ASN A 135 4.02 -1.75 0.24
C ASN A 135 3.14 -2.76 0.99
N GLU A 136 3.59 -3.35 2.09
CA GLU A 136 2.75 -4.15 2.99
C GLU A 136 1.52 -3.34 3.42
N TRP A 137 0.34 -3.99 3.45
CA TRP A 137 -0.91 -3.28 3.73
C TRP A 137 -0.90 -2.55 5.08
N GLU A 138 -0.42 -3.21 6.12
CA GLU A 138 -0.31 -2.65 7.48
C GLU A 138 0.65 -1.45 7.57
N ASN A 139 1.62 -1.37 6.64
CA ASN A 139 2.56 -0.26 6.56
C ASN A 139 2.01 0.97 5.85
N LEU A 140 0.93 0.80 5.07
CA LEU A 140 0.33 1.87 4.29
C LEU A 140 -0.78 2.58 5.05
N ARG A 141 -0.83 3.91 4.94
CA ARG A 141 -1.93 4.71 5.45
C ARG A 141 -2.17 5.94 4.59
N GLU A 142 -3.41 6.38 4.53
CA GLU A 142 -3.75 7.65 3.92
C GLU A 142 -3.36 8.80 4.86
N ALA A 143 -2.72 9.82 4.33
CA ALA A 143 -2.20 10.94 5.11
C ALA A 143 -2.44 12.26 4.40
N THR A 144 -2.78 13.29 5.15
CA THR A 144 -2.74 14.66 4.63
C THR A 144 -1.28 15.04 4.34
N ARG A 145 -1.09 16.05 3.51
CA ARG A 145 0.25 16.59 3.22
C ARG A 145 1.04 16.95 4.49
N SER A 146 0.37 17.51 5.49
CA SER A 146 0.98 17.88 6.78
C SER A 146 1.45 16.65 7.55
N GLN A 147 0.61 15.61 7.62
CA GLN A 147 0.92 14.35 8.31
C GLN A 147 2.07 13.61 7.61
N ASN A 148 2.04 13.54 6.29
CA ASN A 148 3.12 12.91 5.52
C ASN A 148 4.46 13.64 5.73
N LEU A 149 4.46 14.97 5.77
CA LEU A 149 5.64 15.75 6.13
C LEU A 149 6.09 15.53 7.59
N ALA A 150 5.15 15.27 8.50
CA ALA A 150 5.48 14.95 9.89
C ALA A 150 6.22 13.62 10.02
N ASN A 151 5.92 12.62 9.19
CA ASN A 151 6.62 11.33 9.15
C ASN A 151 7.97 11.37 8.42
N THR A 152 8.36 12.48 7.77
CA THR A 152 9.66 12.54 7.08
C THR A 152 10.81 12.61 8.06
N THR A 153 11.94 11.99 7.69
CA THR A 153 13.21 12.18 8.40
C THR A 153 13.76 13.57 8.17
N LYS A 154 14.60 14.02 9.10
CA LYS A 154 15.36 15.24 8.94
C LYS A 154 16.29 15.16 7.72
N ARG A 155 16.51 16.29 7.04
CA ARG A 155 17.50 16.40 5.95
C ARG A 155 18.91 16.19 6.48
N LYS A 156 19.77 15.54 5.70
CA LYS A 156 21.15 15.23 6.07
C LYS A 156 22.03 16.48 6.23
N ASP A 157 21.70 17.55 5.52
CA ASP A 157 22.42 18.84 5.45
C ASP A 157 22.09 19.84 6.59
N CYS A 158 21.27 19.44 7.55
CA CYS A 158 20.94 20.33 8.66
C CYS A 158 22.00 20.34 9.76
N ALA A 159 22.26 21.51 10.35
CA ALA A 159 23.28 21.75 11.37
C ALA A 159 23.08 20.98 12.69
N THR A 160 21.89 20.41 12.94
CA THR A 160 21.59 19.62 14.14
C THR A 160 21.16 18.21 13.78
N PRO A 161 21.38 17.17 14.60
CA PRO A 161 20.88 15.83 14.37
C PRO A 161 19.37 15.71 14.63
N PHE A 162 18.73 16.73 15.18
CA PHE A 162 17.33 16.70 15.64
C PHE A 162 16.40 17.45 14.69
N LYS A 163 15.22 16.86 14.43
CA LYS A 163 14.15 17.48 13.65
C LYS A 163 13.53 18.65 14.41
N GLY A 164 13.30 19.78 13.72
CA GLY A 164 12.66 20.95 14.33
C GLY A 164 13.52 21.70 15.34
N VAL A 165 14.82 21.39 15.45
CA VAL A 165 15.76 22.08 16.32
C VAL A 165 16.74 22.90 15.48
N GLN A 166 16.92 24.16 15.86
CA GLN A 166 17.85 25.07 15.20
C GLN A 166 18.67 25.86 16.24
N ARG A 167 19.86 26.31 15.84
CA ARG A 167 20.68 27.18 16.67
C ARG A 167 20.01 28.54 16.80
N ASN A 168 20.01 29.11 18.00
CA ASN A 168 19.50 30.45 18.28
C ASN A 168 20.40 31.13 19.31
N GLY A 169 21.31 31.95 18.83
CA GLY A 169 22.37 32.56 19.66
C GLY A 169 23.20 31.52 20.40
N LYS A 170 23.24 31.61 21.74
CA LYS A 170 23.96 30.64 22.59
C LYS A 170 23.15 29.37 22.90
N GLY A 171 21.86 29.33 22.52
CA GLY A 171 20.96 28.22 22.83
C GLY A 171 20.42 27.50 21.60
N TRP A 172 19.41 26.65 21.84
CA TRP A 172 18.74 25.81 20.85
C TRP A 172 17.25 26.05 20.88
N GLN A 173 16.67 26.43 19.74
CA GLN A 173 15.24 26.69 19.62
C GLN A 173 14.52 25.50 19.01
N ALA A 174 13.45 25.05 19.67
CA ALA A 174 12.51 24.07 19.09
C ALA A 174 11.40 24.79 18.32
N VAL A 175 11.16 24.36 17.09
CA VAL A 175 10.18 24.96 16.18
C VAL A 175 9.39 23.89 15.46
N ILE A 176 8.06 24.03 15.42
CA ILE A 176 7.18 23.13 14.69
C ILE A 176 6.28 23.90 13.73
N MET A 177 5.99 23.27 12.59
CA MET A 177 4.96 23.77 11.68
C MET A 177 3.61 23.16 12.06
N ALA A 178 2.63 23.98 12.42
CA ALA A 178 1.28 23.56 12.72
C ALA A 178 0.30 24.29 11.81
N ARG A 179 -0.42 23.56 10.98
CA ARG A 179 -1.42 24.11 10.02
C ARG A 179 -0.86 25.25 9.17
N GLY A 180 0.37 25.07 8.65
CA GLY A 180 1.06 26.09 7.84
C GLY A 180 1.70 27.23 8.64
N VAL A 181 1.48 27.31 9.97
CA VAL A 181 2.05 28.34 10.83
C VAL A 181 3.26 27.80 11.59
N ARG A 182 4.36 28.56 11.57
CA ARG A 182 5.56 28.26 12.36
C ARG A 182 5.34 28.64 13.81
N LYS A 183 5.45 27.66 14.72
CA LYS A 183 5.33 27.88 16.17
C LYS A 183 6.66 27.64 16.85
N CYS A 184 7.13 28.57 17.64
CA CYS A 184 8.27 28.40 18.54
C CYS A 184 7.77 27.70 19.82
N LEU A 185 8.48 26.63 20.22
CA LEU A 185 8.17 25.83 21.41
C LEU A 185 9.05 26.19 22.61
N GLY A 186 10.03 27.05 22.41
CA GLY A 186 10.96 27.50 23.43
C GLY A 186 12.41 27.47 22.96
N THR A 187 13.29 28.09 23.79
CA THR A 187 14.74 28.06 23.64
C THR A 187 15.34 27.34 24.84
N TYR A 188 16.26 26.43 24.58
CA TYR A 188 16.87 25.52 25.54
C TYR A 188 18.39 25.64 25.52
N ALA A 189 19.02 25.31 26.64
CA ALA A 189 20.49 25.30 26.72
C ALA A 189 21.09 24.16 25.85
N ASN A 190 20.43 22.99 25.82
CA ASN A 190 20.90 21.79 25.11
C ASN A 190 19.98 21.44 23.92
N PRO A 191 20.52 20.90 22.85
CA PRO A 191 19.72 20.52 21.68
C PRO A 191 18.80 19.31 21.97
N GLU A 192 19.13 18.44 22.91
CA GLU A 192 18.36 17.29 23.35
C GLU A 192 17.04 17.72 24.00
N ASP A 193 17.08 18.76 24.85
CA ASP A 193 15.89 19.33 25.51
C ASP A 193 14.96 19.97 24.49
N ALA A 194 15.52 20.71 23.53
CA ALA A 194 14.77 21.26 22.40
C ALA A 194 14.12 20.15 21.56
N ALA A 195 14.84 19.04 21.32
CA ALA A 195 14.31 17.88 20.59
C ALA A 195 13.20 17.17 21.38
N ALA A 196 13.30 17.06 22.70
CA ALA A 196 12.25 16.52 23.54
C ALA A 196 10.98 17.36 23.48
N ALA A 197 11.11 18.69 23.52
CA ALA A 197 9.99 19.62 23.35
C ALA A 197 9.34 19.48 21.96
N TYR A 198 10.15 19.36 20.92
CA TYR A 198 9.66 19.12 19.57
C TYR A 198 8.87 17.79 19.48
N ARG A 199 9.43 16.68 20.00
CA ARG A 199 8.76 15.37 19.98
C ARG A 199 7.41 15.39 20.70
N ARG A 200 7.31 16.01 21.89
CA ARG A 200 6.04 16.16 22.60
C ARG A 200 5.01 16.93 21.78
N ALA A 201 5.40 18.04 21.21
CA ALA A 201 4.51 18.86 20.38
C ALA A 201 4.11 18.14 19.08
N ALA A 202 5.05 17.44 18.43
CA ALA A 202 4.79 16.68 17.23
C ALA A 202 3.78 15.55 17.49
N LEU A 203 3.94 14.81 18.58
CA LEU A 203 3.01 13.76 19.01
C LEU A 203 1.61 14.32 19.27
N ALA A 204 1.51 15.45 19.99
CA ALA A 204 0.23 16.09 20.28
C ALA A 204 -0.49 16.61 19.02
N LEU A 205 0.27 17.05 18.00
CA LEU A 205 -0.30 17.62 16.77
C LEU A 205 -0.60 16.57 15.69
N ASN A 206 0.25 15.56 15.56
CA ASN A 206 0.21 14.63 14.44
C ASN A 206 -0.05 13.17 14.87
N GLY A 207 -0.16 12.89 16.18
CA GLY A 207 -0.43 11.54 16.69
C GLY A 207 0.58 10.51 16.15
N GLU A 208 0.07 9.43 15.60
CA GLU A 208 0.87 8.33 15.03
C GLU A 208 1.78 8.72 13.85
N PHE A 209 1.62 9.92 13.26
CA PHE A 209 2.49 10.42 12.19
C PHE A 209 3.73 11.17 12.73
N ALA A 210 3.83 11.35 14.04
CA ALA A 210 4.97 12.01 14.65
C ALA A 210 6.17 11.08 14.78
N THR A 211 7.30 11.44 14.15
CA THR A 211 8.58 10.73 14.25
C THR A 211 9.72 11.69 14.58
#